data_5b89467d13ea70baa07fc1aed6c442c5
#
_entry.id   5b89467d13ea70baa07fc1aed6c442c5
#
_cell.length_a   1.000
_cell.length_b   1.000
_cell.length_c   1.000
_cell.angle_alpha   90.00
_cell.angle_beta   90.00
_cell.angle_gamma   90.00
#
_symmetry.space_group_name_H-M   'P 1'
#
loop_
_entity.id
_entity.type
_entity.pdbx_description
1 polymer ?
#
loop_
_entity_poly.entity_id
_entity_poly.type
_entity_poly.pdbx_seq_one_letter_code
_entity_poly.pdbx_strand_id
1 'polypeptide(L)' 'MKFKIDLHGMPITKAISKAESVLIEASFDKNMQCEIITGKSGNMQQRILDEVIKPYKFDYYIPPHNTGTIIVTQNEL' A
#
# COMPACT_ATOMS: atom_id res chain seq x y z
N MET A 1 11.79 0.33 -9.60
CA MET A 1 11.11 1.64 -9.67
C MET A 1 10.35 1.91 -8.39
N LYS A 2 10.36 3.14 -7.93
CA LYS A 2 9.67 3.53 -6.69
C LYS A 2 8.38 4.28 -7.01
N PHE A 3 7.32 3.88 -6.32
CA PHE A 3 6.01 4.52 -6.45
C PHE A 3 5.63 5.12 -5.11
N LYS A 4 4.82 6.15 -5.14
CA LYS A 4 4.33 6.79 -3.92
C LYS A 4 2.90 7.23 -4.14
N ILE A 5 2.01 6.84 -3.22
CA ILE A 5 0.61 7.28 -3.25
C ILE A 5 0.22 7.81 -1.88
N ASP A 6 -0.48 8.92 -1.89
CA ASP A 6 -0.95 9.55 -0.66
C ASP A 6 -2.46 9.40 -0.59
N LEU A 7 -2.91 8.61 0.37
CA LEU A 7 -4.33 8.31 0.54
C LEU A 7 -4.95 8.98 1.76
N HIS A 8 -4.14 9.70 2.54
CA HIS A 8 -4.66 10.29 3.77
C HIS A 8 -5.79 11.28 3.44
N GLY A 9 -6.83 11.27 4.25
CA GLY A 9 -7.99 12.14 4.04
C GLY A 9 -8.96 11.69 2.96
N MET A 10 -8.64 10.62 2.21
CA MET A 10 -9.57 10.09 1.21
C MET A 10 -10.65 9.23 1.86
N PRO A 11 -11.86 9.18 1.29
CA PRO A 11 -12.84 8.16 1.70
C PRO A 11 -12.25 6.78 1.55
N ILE A 12 -12.52 5.90 2.52
CA ILE A 12 -11.87 4.58 2.58
C ILE A 12 -12.11 3.76 1.31
N THR A 13 -13.33 3.76 0.78
CA THR A 13 -13.62 2.99 -0.43
C THR A 13 -12.82 3.45 -1.62
N LYS A 14 -12.62 4.77 -1.76
CA LYS A 14 -11.79 5.31 -2.83
C LYS A 14 -10.31 5.02 -2.61
N ALA A 15 -9.87 5.08 -1.35
CA ALA A 15 -8.49 4.79 -1.02
C ALA A 15 -8.14 3.35 -1.36
N ILE A 16 -9.02 2.40 -1.01
CA ILE A 16 -8.81 0.98 -1.29
C ILE A 16 -8.73 0.76 -2.81
N SER A 17 -9.66 1.34 -3.56
CA SER A 17 -9.69 1.19 -5.01
C SER A 17 -8.43 1.76 -5.66
N LYS A 18 -7.98 2.92 -5.19
CA LYS A 18 -6.77 3.54 -5.71
C LYS A 18 -5.52 2.72 -5.37
N ALA A 19 -5.43 2.23 -4.14
CA ALA A 19 -4.30 1.42 -3.73
C ALA A 19 -4.22 0.15 -4.58
N GLU A 20 -5.36 -0.52 -4.77
CA GLU A 20 -5.40 -1.72 -5.58
C GLU A 20 -4.93 -1.45 -7.01
N SER A 21 -5.46 -0.41 -7.62
CA SER A 21 -5.13 -0.05 -8.99
C SER A 21 -3.64 0.24 -9.16
N VAL A 22 -3.07 1.03 -8.26
CA VAL A 22 -1.66 1.39 -8.33
C VAL A 22 -0.78 0.18 -8.08
N LEU A 23 -1.11 -0.66 -7.11
CA LEU A 23 -0.29 -1.83 -6.80
C LEU A 23 -0.32 -2.87 -7.91
N ILE A 24 -1.48 -3.08 -8.53
CA ILE A 24 -1.55 -4.00 -9.67
C ILE A 24 -0.64 -3.50 -10.80
N GLU A 25 -0.72 -2.21 -11.12
CA GLU A 25 0.12 -1.64 -12.16
C GLU A 25 1.60 -1.70 -11.78
N ALA A 26 1.93 -1.37 -10.54
CA ALA A 26 3.31 -1.39 -10.06
C ALA A 26 3.88 -2.81 -10.05
N SER A 27 3.04 -3.82 -9.88
CA SER A 27 3.49 -5.21 -9.78
C SER A 27 4.10 -5.75 -11.06
N PHE A 28 3.94 -5.05 -12.19
CA PHE A 28 4.62 -5.43 -13.42
C PHE A 28 6.13 -5.17 -13.35
N ASP A 29 6.57 -4.36 -12.40
CA ASP A 29 7.98 -4.11 -12.16
C ASP A 29 8.45 -5.01 -11.00
N LYS A 30 9.35 -5.94 -11.28
CA LYS A 30 9.84 -6.90 -10.29
C LYS A 30 10.56 -6.24 -9.13
N ASN A 31 11.10 -5.05 -9.34
CA ASN A 31 11.84 -4.31 -8.32
C ASN A 31 11.04 -3.14 -7.76
N MET A 32 9.72 -3.20 -7.87
CA MET A 32 8.90 -2.11 -7.40
C MET A 32 8.96 -1.96 -5.88
N GLN A 33 8.88 -0.72 -5.45
CA GLN A 33 8.66 -0.36 -4.07
C GLN A 33 7.61 0.73 -4.05
N CYS A 34 6.53 0.53 -3.32
CA CYS A 34 5.44 1.48 -3.25
C CYS A 34 5.27 1.98 -1.82
N GLU A 35 5.35 3.29 -1.65
CA GLU A 35 5.08 3.92 -0.37
C GLU A 35 3.63 4.38 -0.35
N ILE A 36 2.83 3.82 0.54
CA ILE A 36 1.42 4.18 0.68
C ILE A 36 1.23 4.98 1.96
N ILE A 37 0.84 6.24 1.81
CA ILE A 37 0.62 7.12 2.94
C ILE A 37 -0.85 7.05 3.34
N THR A 38 -1.12 6.44 4.48
CA THR A 38 -2.48 6.31 5.01
C THR A 38 -2.78 7.35 6.08
N GLY A 39 -1.75 8.06 6.53
CA GLY A 39 -1.88 8.95 7.67
C GLY A 39 -2.09 8.14 8.93
N LYS A 40 -2.69 8.75 9.94
CA LYS A 40 -2.89 8.11 11.24
C LYS A 40 -4.20 7.32 11.32
N SER A 41 -4.86 7.06 10.18
CA SER A 41 -6.08 6.28 10.15
C SER A 41 -5.76 4.80 10.21
N GLY A 42 -5.78 4.23 11.40
CA GLY A 42 -5.56 2.79 11.58
C GLY A 42 -6.58 1.94 10.84
N ASN A 43 -7.81 2.43 10.73
CA ASN A 43 -8.86 1.72 10.00
C ASN A 43 -8.55 1.63 8.51
N MET A 44 -8.15 2.74 7.89
CA MET A 44 -7.76 2.73 6.48
C MET A 44 -6.57 1.81 6.25
N GLN A 45 -5.54 1.92 7.08
CA GLN A 45 -4.35 1.11 6.97
C GLN A 45 -4.69 -0.38 7.05
N GLN A 46 -5.48 -0.77 8.05
CA GLN A 46 -5.85 -2.16 8.25
C GLN A 46 -6.66 -2.71 7.08
N ARG A 47 -7.58 -1.91 6.55
CA ARG A 47 -8.40 -2.34 5.43
C ARG A 47 -7.57 -2.50 4.15
N ILE A 48 -6.61 -1.62 3.93
CA ILE A 48 -5.71 -1.76 2.78
C ILE A 48 -4.88 -3.04 2.92
N LEU A 49 -4.37 -3.31 4.12
CA LEU A 49 -3.64 -4.56 4.36
C LEU A 49 -4.52 -5.78 4.07
N ASP A 50 -5.74 -5.79 4.60
CA ASP A 50 -6.60 -6.96 4.51
C ASP A 50 -7.23 -7.16 3.14
N GLU A 51 -7.53 -6.08 2.43
CA GLU A 51 -8.29 -6.16 1.18
C GLU A 51 -7.44 -6.05 -0.07
N VAL A 52 -6.22 -5.54 0.04
CA VAL A 52 -5.36 -5.35 -1.12
C VAL A 52 -4.03 -6.10 -0.95
N ILE A 53 -3.28 -5.79 0.09
CA ILE A 53 -1.91 -6.27 0.21
C ILE A 53 -1.85 -7.78 0.45
N LYS A 54 -2.59 -8.27 1.42
CA LYS A 54 -2.59 -9.70 1.76
C LYS A 54 -3.21 -10.57 0.67
N PRO A 55 -4.36 -10.20 0.08
CA PRO A 55 -4.94 -11.04 -1.00
C PRO A 55 -4.04 -11.17 -2.21
N TYR A 56 -3.30 -10.14 -2.57
CA TYR A 56 -2.37 -10.20 -3.70
C TYR A 56 -0.99 -10.72 -3.31
N LYS A 57 -0.78 -11.01 -2.01
CA LYS A 57 0.46 -11.60 -1.49
C LYS A 57 1.69 -10.72 -1.70
N PHE A 58 1.51 -9.42 -1.62
CA PHE A 58 2.65 -8.51 -1.60
C PHE A 58 3.37 -8.59 -0.26
N ASP A 59 4.67 -8.38 -0.27
CA ASP A 59 5.42 -8.15 0.95
C ASP A 59 5.25 -6.70 1.38
N TYR A 60 5.27 -6.47 2.68
CA TYR A 60 5.12 -5.11 3.19
C TYR A 60 5.76 -4.97 4.56
N TYR A 61 6.04 -3.74 4.94
CA TYR A 61 6.34 -3.42 6.32
C TYR A 61 5.89 -2.00 6.64
N ILE A 62 5.71 -1.72 7.93
CA ILE A 62 5.33 -0.41 8.41
C ILE A 62 6.53 0.15 9.16
N PRO A 63 7.16 1.25 8.66
CA PRO A 63 8.35 1.79 9.30
C PRO A 63 8.04 2.23 10.73
N PRO A 64 8.84 1.84 11.71
CA PRO A 64 8.56 2.22 13.12
C PRO A 64 8.61 3.73 13.37
N HIS A 65 9.38 4.46 12.56
CA HIS A 65 9.48 5.91 12.71
C HIS A 65 8.41 6.66 11.90
N ASN A 66 7.59 5.94 11.14
CA ASN A 66 6.53 6.56 10.33
C ASN A 66 5.39 5.55 10.17
N THR A 67 4.60 5.42 11.23
CA THR A 67 3.53 4.42 11.27
C THR A 67 2.32 4.77 10.41
N GLY A 68 2.28 5.96 9.84
CA GLY A 68 1.24 6.36 8.89
C GLY A 68 1.53 5.96 7.45
N THR A 69 2.51 5.09 7.23
CA THR A 69 2.96 4.68 5.90
C THR A 69 3.09 3.17 5.86
N ILE A 70 2.76 2.58 4.71
CA ILE A 70 3.03 1.16 4.42
C ILE A 70 4.01 1.11 3.26
N ILE A 71 5.11 0.39 3.42
CA ILE A 71 6.05 0.14 2.33
C ILE A 71 5.75 -1.23 1.75
N VAL A 72 5.37 -1.26 0.48
CA VAL A 72 5.00 -2.50 -0.23
C VAL A 72 6.07 -2.83 -1.24
N THR A 73 6.46 -4.09 -1.28
CA THR A 73 7.44 -4.57 -2.26
C THR A 73 6.90 -5.78 -2.99
N GLN A 74 7.44 -6.03 -4.18
CA GLN A 74 7.07 -7.21 -4.93
C GLN A 74 7.72 -8.42 -4.30
N ASN A 75 6.92 -9.45 -4.04
CA ASN A 75 7.44 -10.71 -3.53
C ASN A 75 7.99 -11.52 -4.70
N GLU A 76 9.28 -11.68 -4.76
CA GLU A 76 9.92 -12.50 -5.77
C GLU A 76 10.41 -13.81 -5.19
N LEU A 77 9.81 -14.87 -5.63
CA LEU A 77 10.29 -16.20 -5.29
C LEU A 77 10.68 -16.96 -6.54
#